data_d1257bb04c0129a3bc4a369a203f2c1d
#
_entry.id   d1257bb04c0129a3bc4a369a203f2c1d
#
_cell.length_a   1.000
_cell.length_b   1.000
_cell.length_c   1.000
_cell.angle_alpha   90.00
_cell.angle_beta   90.00
_cell.angle_gamma   90.00
#
_symmetry.space_group_name_H-M   'P 1'
#
loop_
_entity.id
_entity.type
_entity.pdbx_description
1 polymer ?
#
loop_
_entity_poly.entity_id
_entity_poly.type
_entity_poly.pdbx_seq_one_letter_code
_entity_poly.pdbx_strand_id
1 'polypeptide(L)'
;ASVLLGICAYALVRSAPAQEQYQPTDSRMFSLKEAGIIALTLTLIQAGVYGLNLWLGDAGLIAGTLLASLFEIHAAMATVVMQGAPTDTAAMSAFILGLAAHAVAKSVNAALTGGKQYFIAFAPIQILHMVVLIGLLYWSFSL
;
A
#
# COMPACT_ATOMS: atom_id res chain seq x y z
N ALA A 1 14.31 0.46 4.99
CA ALA A 1 13.43 0.13 3.84
C ALA A 1 13.54 1.17 2.71
N SER A 2 13.37 2.46 3.00
CA SER A 2 13.39 3.55 1.99
C SER A 2 14.73 3.69 1.23
N VAL A 3 15.86 3.43 1.90
CA VAL A 3 17.19 3.48 1.26
C VAL A 3 17.34 2.38 0.20
N LEU A 4 16.85 1.19 0.49
CA LEU A 4 16.89 0.04 -0.42
C LEU A 4 16.05 0.29 -1.67
N LEU A 5 14.84 0.85 -1.51
CA LEU A 5 14.01 1.30 -2.62
C LEU A 5 14.69 2.40 -3.44
N GLY A 6 15.35 3.35 -2.78
CA GLY A 6 16.10 4.41 -3.45
C GLY A 6 17.26 3.85 -4.31
N ILE A 7 18.01 2.90 -3.80
CA ILE A 7 19.11 2.25 -4.54
C ILE A 7 18.56 1.45 -5.73
N CYS A 8 17.49 0.67 -5.53
CA CYS A 8 16.86 -0.09 -6.60
C CYS A 8 16.26 0.82 -7.67
N ALA A 9 15.58 1.91 -7.28
CA ALA A 9 15.04 2.89 -8.20
C ALA A 9 16.14 3.58 -9.02
N TYR A 10 17.25 3.96 -8.37
CA TYR A 10 18.41 4.54 -9.05
C TYR A 10 19.03 3.58 -10.07
N ALA A 11 19.18 2.31 -9.70
CA ALA A 11 19.69 1.27 -10.60
C ALA A 11 18.79 1.05 -11.83
N LEU A 12 17.45 1.02 -11.60
CA LEU A 12 16.46 0.88 -12.67
C LEU A 12 16.43 2.08 -13.62
N VAL A 13 16.48 3.30 -13.09
CA VAL A 13 16.52 4.53 -13.89
C VAL A 13 17.78 4.59 -14.77
N ARG A 14 18.90 4.13 -14.23
CA ARG A 14 20.17 4.11 -14.97
C ARG A 14 20.22 3.03 -16.06
N SER A 15 19.40 2.00 -15.96
CA SER A 15 19.29 0.90 -16.92
C SER A 15 18.17 1.09 -17.95
N ALA A 16 17.32 2.10 -17.76
CA ALA A 16 16.22 2.41 -18.66
C ALA A 16 16.74 3.06 -19.95
N PRO A 17 16.32 2.62 -21.15
CA PRO A 17 16.57 3.34 -22.37
C PRO A 17 15.95 4.74 -22.25
N ALA A 18 16.61 5.75 -22.84
CA ALA A 18 16.17 7.14 -22.80
C ALA A 18 14.68 7.23 -23.20
N GLN A 19 13.85 7.56 -22.24
CA GLN A 19 12.43 7.80 -22.50
C GLN A 19 12.29 9.06 -23.37
N GLU A 20 11.43 8.96 -24.38
CA GLU A 20 10.98 10.12 -25.13
C GLU A 20 10.52 11.20 -24.16
N GLN A 21 11.01 12.41 -24.36
CA GLN A 21 10.67 13.58 -23.53
C GLN A 21 9.17 13.72 -23.42
N TYR A 22 8.62 13.38 -22.26
CA TYR A 22 7.26 13.72 -21.88
C TYR A 22 7.17 15.25 -21.85
N GLN A 23 6.52 15.82 -22.85
CA GLN A 23 6.18 17.25 -22.82
C GLN A 23 5.11 17.46 -21.76
N PRO A 24 5.36 18.25 -20.72
CA PRO A 24 4.33 18.58 -19.74
C PRO A 24 3.27 19.41 -20.46
N THR A 25 2.15 18.80 -20.79
CA THR A 25 0.93 19.55 -21.09
C THR A 25 0.58 20.34 -19.84
N ASP A 26 0.30 21.62 -20.02
CA ASP A 26 0.01 22.63 -18.99
C ASP A 26 -1.33 22.34 -18.28
N SER A 27 -1.41 21.17 -17.63
CA SER A 27 -2.55 20.72 -16.85
C SER A 27 -2.18 20.83 -15.38
N ARG A 28 -2.93 21.61 -14.64
CA ARG A 28 -2.89 21.66 -13.18
C ARG A 28 -2.86 20.22 -12.68
N MET A 29 -1.84 19.84 -11.90
CA MET A 29 -1.58 18.46 -11.46
C MET A 29 -2.78 17.82 -10.77
N PHE A 30 -3.68 18.60 -10.15
CA PHE A 30 -4.94 18.14 -9.55
C PHE A 30 -6.01 19.22 -9.68
N SER A 31 -7.20 18.86 -10.14
CA SER A 31 -8.38 19.69 -10.03
C SER A 31 -8.98 19.57 -8.63
N LEU A 32 -9.66 20.62 -8.15
CA LEU A 32 -10.35 20.60 -6.85
C LEU A 32 -11.40 19.47 -6.78
N LYS A 33 -12.02 19.15 -7.92
CA LYS A 33 -12.96 18.06 -8.08
C LYS A 33 -12.30 16.68 -7.84
N GLU A 34 -11.13 16.45 -8.45
CA GLU A 34 -10.37 15.20 -8.26
C GLU A 34 -9.90 15.04 -6.81
N ALA A 35 -9.38 16.10 -6.20
CA ALA A 35 -9.03 16.11 -4.78
C ALA A 35 -10.24 15.77 -3.88
N GLY A 36 -11.42 16.32 -4.19
CA GLY A 36 -12.65 16.02 -3.48
C GLY A 36 -13.08 14.55 -3.63
N ILE A 37 -12.97 13.97 -4.82
CA ILE A 37 -13.27 12.56 -5.07
C ILE A 37 -12.31 11.67 -4.28
N ILE A 38 -11.02 11.96 -4.30
CA ILE A 38 -10.01 11.20 -3.55
C ILE A 38 -10.32 11.27 -2.05
N ALA A 39 -10.54 12.46 -1.50
CA ALA A 39 -10.86 12.65 -0.08
C ALA A 39 -12.12 11.87 0.33
N LEU A 40 -13.18 11.93 -0.48
CA LEU A 40 -14.40 11.19 -0.24
C LEU A 40 -14.15 9.67 -0.27
N THR A 41 -13.40 9.18 -1.25
CA THR A 41 -13.05 7.76 -1.38
C THR A 41 -12.28 7.27 -0.15
N LEU A 42 -11.26 8.00 0.29
CA LEU A 42 -10.48 7.66 1.48
C LEU A 42 -11.35 7.64 2.75
N THR A 43 -12.24 8.62 2.89
CA THR A 43 -13.19 8.69 4.02
C THR A 43 -14.14 7.50 4.02
N LEU A 44 -14.67 7.11 2.86
CA LEU A 44 -15.57 5.95 2.74
C LEU A 44 -14.84 4.63 3.04
N ILE A 45 -13.59 4.48 2.62
CA ILE A 45 -12.75 3.31 2.96
C ILE A 45 -12.58 3.23 4.49
N GLN A 46 -12.19 4.31 5.14
CA GLN A 46 -12.00 4.34 6.59
C GLN A 46 -13.30 4.05 7.35
N ALA A 47 -14.41 4.66 6.93
CA ALA A 47 -15.73 4.42 7.53
C ALA A 47 -16.17 2.97 7.33
N GLY A 48 -15.89 2.37 6.19
CA GLY A 48 -16.19 0.96 5.90
C GLY A 48 -15.41 0.00 6.81
N VAL A 49 -14.11 0.20 6.97
CA VAL A 49 -13.28 -0.62 7.88
C VAL A 49 -13.76 -0.46 9.33
N TYR A 50 -14.03 0.77 9.74
CA TYR A 50 -14.57 1.06 11.08
C TYR A 50 -15.92 0.38 11.31
N GLY A 51 -16.84 0.48 10.36
CA GLY A 51 -18.14 -0.17 10.42
C GLY A 51 -18.06 -1.69 10.51
N LEU A 52 -17.16 -2.31 9.72
CA LEU A 52 -16.90 -3.74 9.79
C LEU A 52 -16.33 -4.16 11.15
N ASN A 53 -15.43 -3.35 11.73
CA ASN A 53 -14.91 -3.61 13.07
C ASN A 53 -16.00 -3.53 14.13
N LEU A 54 -16.90 -2.55 14.07
CA LEU A 54 -18.02 -2.44 14.99
C LEU A 54 -18.99 -3.64 14.90
N TRP A 55 -19.17 -4.18 13.69
CA TRP A 55 -20.15 -5.25 13.46
C TRP A 55 -19.60 -6.65 13.75
N LEU A 56 -18.34 -6.91 13.38
CA LEU A 56 -17.71 -8.22 13.40
C LEU A 56 -16.51 -8.29 14.35
N GLY A 57 -16.20 -7.21 15.06
CA GLY A 57 -15.05 -7.15 15.96
C GLY A 57 -13.73 -7.35 15.19
N ASP A 58 -12.80 -8.08 15.78
CA ASP A 58 -11.46 -8.33 15.24
C ASP A 58 -11.48 -8.91 13.82
N ALA A 59 -12.41 -9.81 13.53
CA ALA A 59 -12.58 -10.38 12.20
C ALA A 59 -12.97 -9.30 11.17
N GLY A 60 -13.79 -8.34 11.58
CA GLY A 60 -14.18 -7.19 10.77
C GLY A 60 -13.04 -6.23 10.53
N LEU A 61 -12.20 -6.00 11.54
CA LEU A 61 -10.99 -5.19 11.40
C LEU A 61 -10.03 -5.82 10.38
N ILE A 62 -9.75 -7.11 10.49
CA ILE A 62 -8.86 -7.82 9.59
C ILE A 62 -9.42 -7.84 8.16
N ALA A 63 -10.67 -8.27 7.98
CA ALA A 63 -11.30 -8.37 6.66
C ALA A 63 -11.43 -6.99 5.98
N GLY A 64 -11.86 -5.98 6.73
CA GLY A 64 -11.99 -4.61 6.25
C GLY A 64 -10.65 -4.02 5.83
N THR A 65 -9.61 -4.24 6.63
CA THR A 65 -8.25 -3.79 6.32
C THR A 65 -7.69 -4.48 5.09
N LEU A 66 -7.90 -5.79 4.93
CA LEU A 66 -7.51 -6.53 3.73
C LEU A 66 -8.15 -5.94 2.48
N LEU A 67 -9.47 -5.77 2.49
CA LEU A 67 -10.19 -5.19 1.36
C LEU A 67 -9.75 -3.75 1.08
N ALA A 68 -9.65 -2.91 2.10
CA ALA A 68 -9.22 -1.52 1.97
C ALA A 68 -7.81 -1.39 1.40
N SER A 69 -6.88 -2.25 1.81
CA SER A 69 -5.48 -2.20 1.38
C SER A 69 -5.26 -2.63 -0.07
N LEU A 70 -6.22 -3.30 -0.71
CA LEU A 70 -6.21 -3.54 -2.16
C LEU A 70 -6.34 -2.23 -2.95
N PHE A 71 -7.04 -1.26 -2.41
CA PHE A 71 -7.29 0.05 -3.03
C PHE A 71 -6.32 1.11 -2.51
N GLU A 72 -6.29 1.31 -1.18
CA GLU A 72 -5.50 2.37 -0.56
C GLU A 72 -4.92 1.93 0.80
N ILE A 73 -3.63 1.64 0.80
CA ILE A 73 -2.93 1.14 2.00
C ILE A 73 -2.85 2.17 3.13
N HIS A 74 -2.64 3.44 2.81
CA HIS A 74 -2.44 4.47 3.85
C HIS A 74 -3.71 4.70 4.67
N ALA A 75 -4.88 4.76 4.01
CA ALA A 75 -6.16 4.87 4.68
C ALA A 75 -6.47 3.62 5.54
N ALA A 76 -6.18 2.43 5.00
CA ALA A 76 -6.35 1.17 5.73
C ALA A 76 -5.47 1.12 6.99
N MET A 77 -4.18 1.44 6.86
CA MET A 77 -3.23 1.42 7.98
C MET A 77 -3.56 2.49 9.03
N ALA A 78 -3.94 3.70 8.61
CA ALA A 78 -4.38 4.74 9.53
C ALA A 78 -5.58 4.28 10.38
N THR A 79 -6.54 3.58 9.76
CA THR A 79 -7.72 3.06 10.48
C THR A 79 -7.33 1.99 11.50
N VAL A 80 -6.43 1.08 11.17
CA VAL A 80 -5.92 0.05 12.10
C VAL A 80 -5.25 0.70 13.32
N VAL A 81 -4.36 1.68 13.07
CA VAL A 81 -3.64 2.38 14.14
C VAL A 81 -4.59 3.17 15.05
N MET A 82 -5.69 3.70 14.49
CA MET A 82 -6.68 4.44 15.29
C MET A 82 -7.61 3.53 16.10
N GLN A 83 -7.79 2.28 15.69
CA GLN A 83 -8.74 1.35 16.33
C GLN A 83 -8.09 0.35 17.26
N GLY A 84 -6.80 0.03 17.06
CA GLY A 84 -6.07 -0.98 17.84
C GLY A 84 -4.91 -0.39 18.64
N ALA A 85 -4.67 -0.95 19.82
CA ALA A 85 -3.43 -0.69 20.56
C ALA A 85 -2.24 -1.39 19.85
N PRO A 86 -1.01 -0.88 19.96
CA PRO A 86 0.17 -1.53 19.38
C PRO A 86 0.40 -2.98 19.85
N THR A 87 -0.12 -3.33 21.02
CA THR A 87 -0.04 -4.68 21.62
C THR A 87 -1.22 -5.57 21.24
N ASP A 88 -2.19 -5.07 20.49
CA ASP A 88 -3.36 -5.83 20.07
C ASP A 88 -3.02 -6.77 18.91
N THR A 89 -3.22 -8.07 19.15
CA THR A 89 -2.93 -9.13 18.17
C THR A 89 -3.78 -9.00 16.90
N ALA A 90 -5.04 -8.56 17.02
CA ALA A 90 -5.92 -8.38 15.87
C ALA A 90 -5.45 -7.20 15.02
N ALA A 91 -5.11 -6.07 15.65
CA ALA A 91 -4.57 -4.90 14.96
C ALA A 91 -3.23 -5.22 14.26
N MET A 92 -2.35 -5.95 14.94
CA MET A 92 -1.08 -6.40 14.35
C MET A 92 -1.31 -7.32 13.15
N SER A 93 -2.21 -8.30 13.28
CA SER A 93 -2.55 -9.21 12.19
C SER A 93 -3.16 -8.46 11.01
N ALA A 94 -4.08 -7.53 11.26
CA ALA A 94 -4.68 -6.68 10.24
C ALA A 94 -3.62 -5.84 9.51
N PHE A 95 -2.65 -5.29 10.26
CA PHE A 95 -1.56 -4.51 9.71
C PHE A 95 -0.67 -5.34 8.77
N ILE A 96 -0.18 -6.49 9.25
CA ILE A 96 0.71 -7.37 8.45
C ILE A 96 0.00 -7.91 7.22
N LEU A 97 -1.23 -8.40 7.38
CA LEU A 97 -2.02 -8.95 6.28
C LEU A 97 -2.41 -7.87 5.27
N GLY A 98 -2.73 -6.65 5.73
CA GLY A 98 -3.00 -5.52 4.85
C GLY A 98 -1.79 -5.12 4.01
N LEU A 99 -0.60 -5.07 4.60
CA LEU A 99 0.65 -4.83 3.86
C LEU A 99 0.91 -5.91 2.81
N ALA A 100 0.71 -7.19 3.16
CA ALA A 100 0.87 -8.31 2.22
C ALA A 100 -0.15 -8.23 1.07
N ALA A 101 -1.42 -7.96 1.36
CA ALA A 101 -2.47 -7.78 0.36
C ALA A 101 -2.16 -6.63 -0.60
N HIS A 102 -1.68 -5.51 -0.06
CA HIS A 102 -1.25 -4.37 -0.88
C HIS A 102 -0.09 -4.72 -1.83
N ALA A 103 0.92 -5.44 -1.34
CA ALA A 103 2.04 -5.87 -2.18
C ALA A 103 1.58 -6.76 -3.32
N VAL A 104 0.64 -7.68 -3.05
CA VAL A 104 0.03 -8.53 -4.08
C VAL A 104 -0.75 -7.68 -5.09
N ALA A 105 -1.61 -6.76 -4.62
CA ALA A 105 -2.40 -5.88 -5.49
C ALA A 105 -1.51 -5.04 -6.41
N LYS A 106 -0.45 -4.45 -5.88
CA LYS A 106 0.53 -3.68 -6.67
C LYS A 106 1.26 -4.54 -7.70
N SER A 107 1.63 -5.77 -7.33
CA SER A 107 2.29 -6.70 -8.25
C SER A 107 1.36 -7.14 -9.39
N VAL A 108 0.09 -7.42 -9.07
CA VAL A 108 -0.95 -7.72 -10.07
C VAL A 108 -1.17 -6.53 -11.00
N ASN A 109 -1.31 -5.33 -10.43
CA ASN A 109 -1.48 -4.11 -11.24
C ASN A 109 -0.27 -3.87 -12.15
N ALA A 110 0.95 -4.07 -11.67
CA ALA A 110 2.17 -3.99 -12.48
C ALA A 110 2.16 -4.98 -13.65
N ALA A 111 1.66 -6.20 -13.44
CA ALA A 111 1.52 -7.19 -14.51
C ALA A 111 0.49 -6.79 -15.56
N LEU A 112 -0.66 -6.25 -15.12
CA LEU A 112 -1.77 -5.88 -16.00
C LEU A 112 -1.49 -4.62 -16.82
N THR A 113 -0.84 -3.62 -16.23
CA THR A 113 -0.63 -2.31 -16.85
C THR A 113 0.73 -2.15 -17.50
N GLY A 114 1.79 -2.72 -16.88
CA GLY A 114 3.18 -2.57 -17.34
C GLY A 114 3.70 -3.76 -18.14
N GLY A 115 2.92 -4.82 -18.26
CA GLY A 115 3.30 -6.04 -18.95
C GLY A 115 4.38 -6.87 -18.23
N LYS A 116 4.75 -8.00 -18.84
CA LYS A 116 5.61 -9.01 -18.22
C LYS A 116 7.00 -8.48 -17.80
N GLN A 117 7.60 -7.64 -18.61
CA GLN A 117 8.96 -7.11 -18.32
C GLN A 117 8.93 -6.18 -17.08
N TYR A 118 7.91 -5.32 -16.98
CA TYR A 118 7.73 -4.44 -15.84
C TYR A 118 7.41 -5.24 -14.57
N PHE A 119 6.56 -6.25 -14.67
CA PHE A 119 6.25 -7.15 -13.56
C PHE A 119 7.51 -7.85 -13.01
N ILE A 120 8.36 -8.43 -13.87
CA ILE A 120 9.58 -9.14 -13.46
C ILE A 120 10.56 -8.18 -12.76
N ALA A 121 10.63 -6.93 -13.19
CA ALA A 121 11.48 -5.92 -12.55
C ALA A 121 10.90 -5.41 -11.23
N PHE A 122 9.59 -5.19 -11.16
CA PHE A 122 8.91 -4.55 -10.03
C PHE A 122 8.59 -5.51 -8.88
N ALA A 123 7.99 -6.66 -9.19
CA ALA A 123 7.44 -7.55 -8.18
C ALA A 123 8.49 -8.10 -7.18
N PRO A 124 9.69 -8.54 -7.60
CA PRO A 124 10.70 -9.02 -6.66
C PRO A 124 11.15 -7.94 -5.67
N ILE A 125 11.30 -6.71 -6.14
CA ILE A 125 11.73 -5.57 -5.31
C ILE A 125 10.63 -5.23 -4.30
N GLN A 126 9.38 -5.21 -4.74
CA GLN A 126 8.22 -4.96 -3.89
C GLN A 126 8.06 -6.04 -2.81
N ILE A 127 8.20 -7.31 -3.18
CA ILE A 127 8.12 -8.44 -2.25
C ILE A 127 9.27 -8.37 -1.23
N LEU A 128 10.51 -8.15 -1.68
CA LEU A 128 11.66 -8.02 -0.79
C LEU A 128 11.47 -6.87 0.21
N HIS A 129 10.98 -5.72 -0.27
CA HIS A 129 10.67 -4.58 0.59
C HIS A 129 9.65 -4.95 1.67
N MET A 130 8.57 -5.65 1.31
CA MET A 130 7.55 -6.07 2.26
C MET A 130 8.06 -7.11 3.26
N VAL A 131 8.86 -8.08 2.83
CA VAL A 131 9.48 -9.07 3.72
C VAL A 131 10.38 -8.39 4.75
N VAL A 132 11.20 -7.43 4.33
CA VAL A 132 12.06 -6.67 5.24
C VAL A 132 11.23 -5.84 6.22
N LEU A 133 10.17 -5.18 5.75
CA LEU A 133 9.31 -4.35 6.59
C LEU A 133 8.56 -5.19 7.63
N ILE A 134 7.97 -6.31 7.22
CA ILE A 134 7.28 -7.25 8.13
C ILE A 134 8.26 -7.85 9.13
N GLY A 135 9.47 -8.22 8.68
CA GLY A 135 10.52 -8.74 9.55
C GLY A 135 10.97 -7.75 10.62
N LEU A 136 11.13 -6.47 10.25
CA LEU A 136 11.46 -5.39 11.18
C LEU A 136 10.34 -5.11 12.18
N LEU A 137 9.09 -5.15 11.72
CA LEU A 137 7.93 -5.05 12.61
C LEU A 137 7.93 -6.19 13.63
N TYR A 138 8.05 -7.43 13.16
CA TYR A 138 8.07 -8.60 14.04
C TYR A 138 9.20 -8.52 15.06
N TRP A 139 10.40 -8.11 14.64
CA TRP A 139 11.53 -7.88 15.53
C TRP A 139 11.21 -6.83 16.61
N SER A 140 10.62 -5.69 16.19
CA SER A 140 10.28 -4.61 17.11
C SER A 140 9.28 -4.99 18.19
N PHE A 141 8.43 -5.99 17.94
CA PHE A 141 7.45 -6.50 18.90
C PHE A 141 7.94 -7.68 19.74
N SER A 142 9.08 -8.29 19.37
CA SER A 142 9.71 -9.37 20.13
C SER A 142 10.71 -8.87 21.18
N LEU A 143 11.00 -7.57 21.18
CA LEU A 143 11.82 -6.88 22.20
C LEU A 143 10.97 -6.26 23.29
#